data_4281c7581584bafd4d22b4f977d408ad
#
_entry.id   4281c7581584bafd4d22b4f977d408ad
#
_cell.length_a   1.000
_cell.length_b   1.000
_cell.length_c   1.000
_cell.angle_alpha   90.00
_cell.angle_beta   90.00
_cell.angle_gamma   90.00
#
_symmetry.space_group_name_H-M   'P 1'
#
loop_
_entity.id
_entity.type
_entity.pdbx_description
1 polymer ?
#
loop_
_entity_poly.entity_id
_entity_poly.type
_entity_poly.pdbx_seq_one_letter_code
_entity_poly.pdbx_strand_id
1 'polypeptide(L)'
;AQESRGLGDVYKRQDDKTLAKFGEACVEVLPYDSIYEDIARMNGKVLIDKKRVNMRIYELIQSGIDVEAVLSDNPAMLFKAIKNETEIRNLYSIHVDDGVAVTKFIFWLKKNVASGNITEADAAAYLDNLRSNIKDYIELSFDTISAYNENAAMMHYHADETNAAVLKPEGMLLVDSGGQYMRGTTDITRTIALGPVTDEMKKYYTLTLKGMLSLANAKFLKGCNGFSLDILARAPLWNVGMDYRCGTGHGIGYLLNVHELSLIHI
;
A
#
# COMPACT_ATOMS: atom_id res chain seq x y z
N ALA A 1 -0.49 15.10 -1.33
CA ALA A 1 -0.60 15.09 0.14
C ALA A 1 0.45 14.16 0.79
N GLN A 2 0.78 13.03 0.16
CA GLN A 2 1.89 12.16 0.65
C GLN A 2 3.28 12.81 0.51
N GLU A 3 3.50 13.60 -0.52
CA GLU A 3 4.75 14.34 -0.71
C GLU A 3 5.00 15.41 0.38
N SER A 4 3.95 15.99 0.95
CA SER A 4 4.10 17.00 1.99
C SER A 4 4.48 16.44 3.37
N ARG A 5 4.18 15.17 3.66
CA ARG A 5 4.61 14.52 4.91
C ARG A 5 6.12 14.21 4.89
N GLY A 6 6.68 13.81 3.75
CA GLY A 6 8.11 13.60 3.61
C GLY A 6 8.95 14.88 3.78
N LEU A 7 8.45 16.02 3.33
CA LEU A 7 9.14 17.31 3.47
C LEU A 7 9.18 17.81 4.93
N GLY A 8 8.19 17.48 5.77
CA GLY A 8 8.18 17.84 7.19
C GLY A 8 9.28 17.14 7.99
N ASP A 9 9.66 15.93 7.61
CA ASP A 9 10.70 15.15 8.30
C ASP A 9 12.12 15.51 7.88
N VAL A 10 12.31 16.04 6.67
CA VAL A 10 13.61 16.50 6.15
C VAL A 10 14.22 17.62 7.02
N TYR A 11 13.41 18.41 7.70
CA TYR A 11 13.86 19.51 8.56
C TYR A 11 13.95 19.14 10.06
N LYS A 12 13.48 17.97 10.46
CA LYS A 12 13.62 17.50 11.82
C LYS A 12 15.02 16.93 12.02
N ARG A 13 15.81 17.60 12.88
CA ARG A 13 17.08 17.04 13.36
C ARG A 13 16.77 15.90 14.33
N GLN A 14 17.48 14.79 14.17
CA GLN A 14 17.49 13.73 15.17
C GLN A 14 18.05 14.28 16.48
N ASP A 15 17.52 13.80 17.60
CA ASP A 15 18.05 14.15 18.91
C ASP A 15 19.45 13.54 19.14
N ASP A 16 20.20 14.09 20.08
CA ASP A 16 21.56 13.66 20.37
C ASP A 16 21.65 12.18 20.78
N LYS A 17 20.61 11.65 21.41
CA LYS A 17 20.53 10.23 21.80
C LYS A 17 20.39 9.32 20.57
N THR A 18 19.64 9.73 19.60
CA THR A 18 19.48 9.01 18.31
C THR A 18 20.77 9.09 17.49
N LEU A 19 21.42 10.25 17.44
CA LEU A 19 22.72 10.42 16.77
C LEU A 19 23.81 9.56 17.42
N ALA A 20 23.85 9.47 18.76
CA ALA A 20 24.78 8.60 19.47
C ALA A 20 24.60 7.13 19.09
N LYS A 21 23.35 6.64 19.00
CA LYS A 21 23.07 5.26 18.55
C LYS A 21 23.49 5.00 17.11
N PHE A 22 23.34 5.97 16.22
CA PHE A 22 23.86 5.85 14.84
C PHE A 22 25.38 5.75 14.84
N GLY A 23 26.08 6.57 15.65
CA GLY A 23 27.53 6.48 15.80
C GLY A 23 28.00 5.13 16.33
N GLU A 24 27.34 4.56 17.35
CA GLU A 24 27.60 3.20 17.86
C GLU A 24 27.40 2.12 16.78
N ALA A 25 26.46 2.33 15.86
CA ALA A 25 26.19 1.45 14.73
C ALA A 25 27.08 1.73 13.50
N CYS A 26 28.11 2.57 13.63
CA CYS A 26 28.98 3.02 12.53
C CYS A 26 28.21 3.68 11.36
N VAL A 27 27.10 4.37 11.68
CA VAL A 27 26.32 5.14 10.71
C VAL A 27 26.66 6.62 10.87
N GLU A 28 27.18 7.22 9.81
CA GLU A 28 27.42 8.66 9.73
C GLU A 28 26.16 9.38 9.26
N VAL A 29 25.75 10.42 9.98
CA VAL A 29 24.58 11.25 9.65
C VAL A 29 25.06 12.59 9.10
N LEU A 30 24.76 12.85 7.86
CA LEU A 30 25.16 14.06 7.14
C LEU A 30 23.94 14.92 6.81
N PRO A 31 24.14 16.22 6.54
CA PRO A 31 23.09 17.08 5.99
C PRO A 31 22.56 16.49 4.67
N TYR A 32 21.26 16.62 4.43
CA TYR A 32 20.61 16.02 3.25
C TYR A 32 21.26 16.42 1.93
N ASP A 33 21.63 17.70 1.80
CA ASP A 33 22.21 18.23 0.56
C ASP A 33 23.68 17.83 0.33
N SER A 34 24.38 17.30 1.34
CA SER A 34 25.77 16.82 1.20
C SER A 34 25.89 15.66 0.22
N ILE A 35 24.80 14.94 -0.04
CA ILE A 35 24.75 13.83 -1.01
C ILE A 35 25.26 14.28 -2.41
N TYR A 36 25.02 15.51 -2.82
CA TYR A 36 25.47 16.00 -4.13
C TYR A 36 26.99 16.17 -4.20
N GLU A 37 27.61 16.59 -3.09
CA GLU A 37 29.08 16.69 -2.98
C GLU A 37 29.72 15.31 -2.92
N ASP A 38 29.13 14.38 -2.19
CA ASP A 38 29.63 13.03 -2.06
C ASP A 38 29.55 12.29 -3.40
N ILE A 39 28.47 12.44 -4.14
CA ILE A 39 28.30 11.86 -5.48
C ILE A 39 29.32 12.46 -6.46
N ALA A 40 29.60 13.76 -6.38
CA ALA A 40 30.58 14.43 -7.24
C ALA A 40 32.03 13.93 -7.00
N ARG A 41 32.30 13.31 -5.84
CA ARG A 41 33.61 12.72 -5.47
C ARG A 41 33.71 11.23 -5.75
N MET A 42 32.61 10.59 -6.20
CA MET A 42 32.63 9.16 -6.52
C MET A 42 33.56 8.84 -7.67
N ASN A 43 34.10 7.64 -7.68
CA ASN A 43 34.89 7.08 -8.77
C ASN A 43 34.46 5.63 -9.06
N GLY A 44 34.86 5.12 -10.23
CA GLY A 44 34.56 3.75 -10.64
C GLY A 44 33.15 3.58 -11.21
N LYS A 45 32.57 2.38 -11.05
CA LYS A 45 31.26 2.05 -11.62
C LYS A 45 30.14 2.34 -10.66
N VAL A 46 29.20 3.19 -11.05
CA VAL A 46 28.02 3.56 -10.26
C VAL A 46 26.77 3.07 -10.98
N LEU A 47 26.00 2.20 -10.32
CA LEU A 47 24.72 1.74 -10.83
C LEU A 47 23.66 2.79 -10.59
N ILE A 48 22.91 3.12 -11.63
CA ILE A 48 21.83 4.11 -11.62
C ILE A 48 20.54 3.49 -12.17
N ASP A 49 19.48 3.59 -11.40
CA ASP A 49 18.13 3.37 -11.91
C ASP A 49 17.60 4.65 -12.55
N LYS A 50 17.70 4.73 -13.87
CA LYS A 50 17.31 5.90 -14.67
C LYS A 50 15.84 6.31 -14.49
N LYS A 51 14.97 5.38 -14.10
CA LYS A 51 13.53 5.65 -13.88
C LYS A 51 13.25 6.32 -12.53
N ARG A 52 14.20 6.29 -11.59
CA ARG A 52 13.99 6.66 -10.18
C ARG A 52 14.98 7.70 -9.65
N VAL A 53 16.16 7.79 -10.23
CA VAL A 53 17.17 8.77 -9.80
C VAL A 53 16.71 10.19 -10.17
N ASN A 54 16.93 11.18 -9.28
CA ASN A 54 16.66 12.56 -9.61
C ASN A 54 17.67 13.08 -10.65
N MET A 55 17.25 14.09 -11.43
CA MET A 55 18.03 14.59 -12.56
C MET A 55 19.40 15.14 -12.16
N ARG A 56 19.49 15.83 -11.02
CA ARG A 56 20.75 16.40 -10.54
C ARG A 56 21.81 15.34 -10.22
N ILE A 57 21.39 14.23 -9.58
CA ILE A 57 22.29 13.09 -9.33
C ILE A 57 22.72 12.47 -10.66
N TYR A 58 21.79 12.29 -11.58
CA TYR A 58 22.11 11.75 -12.90
C TYR A 58 23.13 12.60 -13.64
N GLU A 59 22.95 13.92 -13.66
CA GLU A 59 23.87 14.88 -14.31
C GLU A 59 25.26 14.88 -13.66
N LEU A 60 25.34 14.85 -12.32
CA LEU A 60 26.61 14.78 -11.59
C LEU A 60 27.41 13.53 -11.96
N ILE A 61 26.75 12.37 -12.03
CA ILE A 61 27.40 11.12 -12.40
C ILE A 61 27.83 11.14 -13.88
N GLN A 62 27.00 11.69 -14.78
CA GLN A 62 27.35 11.79 -16.21
C GLN A 62 28.49 12.77 -16.47
N SER A 63 28.65 13.81 -15.66
CA SER A 63 29.73 14.81 -15.79
C SER A 63 31.02 14.43 -15.05
N GLY A 64 31.00 13.39 -14.22
CA GLY A 64 32.16 12.89 -13.49
C GLY A 64 33.23 12.30 -14.44
N ILE A 65 34.51 12.64 -14.22
CA ILE A 65 35.60 12.22 -15.09
C ILE A 65 35.99 10.75 -14.84
N ASP A 66 35.93 10.32 -13.58
CA ASP A 66 36.36 9.00 -13.14
C ASP A 66 35.18 8.05 -12.80
N VAL A 67 33.98 8.37 -13.29
CA VAL A 67 32.75 7.62 -13.01
C VAL A 67 32.19 7.04 -14.30
N GLU A 68 31.92 5.72 -14.27
CA GLU A 68 31.19 5.01 -15.31
C GLU A 68 29.75 4.74 -14.80
N ALA A 69 28.75 5.36 -15.44
CA ALA A 69 27.36 5.09 -15.12
C ALA A 69 26.89 3.75 -15.70
N VAL A 70 26.49 2.84 -14.86
CA VAL A 70 25.84 1.56 -15.25
C VAL A 70 24.36 1.71 -15.08
N LEU A 71 23.62 1.77 -16.19
CA LEU A 71 22.16 1.91 -16.18
C LEU A 71 21.49 0.55 -15.98
N SER A 72 20.83 0.38 -14.86
CA SER A 72 20.08 -0.84 -14.52
C SER A 72 18.97 -0.52 -13.52
N ASP A 73 17.98 -1.39 -13.44
CA ASP A 73 16.98 -1.29 -12.38
C ASP A 73 17.64 -1.45 -11.00
N ASN A 74 17.10 -0.76 -9.98
CA ASN A 74 17.66 -0.81 -8.63
C ASN A 74 17.52 -2.21 -8.03
N PRO A 75 18.62 -2.93 -7.76
CA PRO A 75 18.56 -4.30 -7.22
C PRO A 75 17.94 -4.38 -5.83
N ALA A 76 18.02 -3.30 -5.04
CA ALA A 76 17.42 -3.26 -3.71
C ALA A 76 15.90 -3.44 -3.74
N MET A 77 15.24 -3.07 -4.84
CA MET A 77 13.80 -3.28 -5.01
C MET A 77 13.45 -4.77 -5.05
N LEU A 78 14.22 -5.54 -5.84
CA LEU A 78 14.02 -6.99 -5.92
C LEU A 78 14.38 -7.68 -4.60
N PHE A 79 15.50 -7.30 -3.99
CA PHE A 79 15.92 -7.86 -2.70
C PHE A 79 14.88 -7.61 -1.60
N LYS A 80 14.29 -6.42 -1.57
CA LYS A 80 13.22 -6.09 -0.63
C LYS A 80 11.93 -6.87 -0.93
N ALA A 81 11.59 -7.07 -2.19
CA ALA A 81 10.39 -7.80 -2.60
C ALA A 81 10.45 -9.30 -2.23
N ILE A 82 11.65 -9.89 -2.21
CA ILE A 82 11.87 -11.28 -1.81
C ILE A 82 12.01 -11.35 -0.30
N LYS A 83 10.92 -11.72 0.38
CA LYS A 83 10.89 -11.85 1.85
C LYS A 83 11.65 -13.10 2.30
N ASN A 84 12.42 -12.96 3.37
CA ASN A 84 13.05 -14.09 4.04
C ASN A 84 12.04 -14.88 4.90
N GLU A 85 12.46 -16.04 5.41
CA GLU A 85 11.58 -16.93 6.19
C GLU A 85 11.00 -16.27 7.46
N THR A 86 11.75 -15.37 8.09
CA THR A 86 11.29 -14.64 9.28
C THR A 86 10.22 -13.62 8.91
N GLU A 87 10.44 -12.84 7.86
CA GLU A 87 9.46 -11.89 7.33
C GLU A 87 8.18 -12.61 6.90
N ILE A 88 8.30 -13.75 6.22
CA ILE A 88 7.13 -14.55 5.80
C ILE A 88 6.33 -15.02 7.01
N ARG A 89 6.97 -15.60 8.03
CA ARG A 89 6.28 -16.04 9.26
C ARG A 89 5.57 -14.89 9.97
N ASN A 90 6.24 -13.75 10.04
CA ASN A 90 5.70 -12.54 10.65
C ASN A 90 4.49 -12.02 9.88
N LEU A 91 4.57 -11.96 8.54
CA LEU A 91 3.45 -11.56 7.69
C LEU A 91 2.24 -12.49 7.87
N TYR A 92 2.43 -13.81 7.91
CA TYR A 92 1.34 -14.73 8.21
C TYR A 92 0.70 -14.43 9.57
N SER A 93 1.52 -14.24 10.60
CA SER A 93 1.04 -13.97 11.97
C SER A 93 0.23 -12.68 12.02
N ILE A 94 0.76 -11.58 11.45
CA ILE A 94 0.07 -10.29 11.53
C ILE A 94 -1.20 -10.24 10.67
N HIS A 95 -1.24 -10.93 9.52
CA HIS A 95 -2.45 -11.00 8.71
C HIS A 95 -3.58 -11.76 9.42
N VAL A 96 -3.26 -12.72 10.29
CA VAL A 96 -4.26 -13.36 11.14
C VAL A 96 -4.82 -12.39 12.18
N ASP A 97 -3.96 -11.65 12.88
CA ASP A 97 -4.38 -10.70 13.92
C ASP A 97 -5.19 -9.54 13.31
N ASP A 98 -4.73 -8.98 12.20
CA ASP A 98 -5.45 -7.92 11.46
C ASP A 98 -6.77 -8.45 10.86
N GLY A 99 -6.76 -9.67 10.33
CA GLY A 99 -7.98 -10.35 9.86
C GLY A 99 -9.02 -10.51 10.96
N VAL A 100 -8.60 -10.73 12.21
CA VAL A 100 -9.51 -10.74 13.39
C VAL A 100 -10.08 -9.34 13.63
N ALA A 101 -9.28 -8.27 13.52
CA ALA A 101 -9.76 -6.90 13.67
C ALA A 101 -10.80 -6.56 12.60
N VAL A 102 -10.52 -6.87 11.33
CA VAL A 102 -11.46 -6.68 10.21
C VAL A 102 -12.74 -7.51 10.41
N THR A 103 -12.64 -8.74 10.91
CA THR A 103 -13.82 -9.59 11.18
C THR A 103 -14.68 -9.01 12.30
N LYS A 104 -14.06 -8.52 13.38
CA LYS A 104 -14.78 -7.81 14.47
C LYS A 104 -15.46 -6.56 13.97
N PHE A 105 -14.79 -5.80 13.11
CA PHE A 105 -15.36 -4.62 12.45
C PHE A 105 -16.60 -4.98 11.63
N ILE A 106 -16.53 -5.99 10.75
CA ILE A 106 -17.67 -6.42 9.93
C ILE A 106 -18.85 -6.85 10.80
N PHE A 107 -18.58 -7.59 11.88
CA PHE A 107 -19.61 -8.00 12.84
C PHE A 107 -20.27 -6.80 13.51
N TRP A 108 -19.47 -5.86 14.02
CA TRP A 108 -19.95 -4.63 14.64
C TRP A 108 -20.78 -3.80 13.66
N LEU A 109 -20.28 -3.59 12.45
CA LEU A 109 -20.96 -2.82 11.41
C LEU A 109 -22.33 -3.39 11.11
N LYS A 110 -22.41 -4.69 10.81
CA LYS A 110 -23.68 -5.36 10.50
C LYS A 110 -24.69 -5.34 11.65
N LYS A 111 -24.22 -5.34 12.88
CA LYS A 111 -25.07 -5.28 14.08
C LYS A 111 -25.63 -3.87 14.32
N ASN A 112 -24.89 -2.82 13.96
CA ASN A 112 -25.18 -1.46 14.38
C ASN A 112 -25.65 -0.54 13.24
N VAL A 113 -25.43 -0.90 11.97
CA VAL A 113 -25.79 -0.03 10.83
C VAL A 113 -27.28 0.37 10.80
N ALA A 114 -28.17 -0.49 11.28
CA ALA A 114 -29.59 -0.20 11.35
C ALA A 114 -29.95 0.94 12.35
N SER A 115 -29.04 1.36 13.22
CA SER A 115 -29.26 2.49 14.13
C SER A 115 -29.35 3.84 13.41
N GLY A 116 -28.78 3.92 12.17
CA GLY A 116 -28.79 5.14 11.36
C GLY A 116 -27.85 6.25 11.83
N ASN A 117 -26.95 5.97 12.79
CA ASN A 117 -26.06 6.97 13.40
C ASN A 117 -24.58 6.76 13.07
N ILE A 118 -24.25 5.87 12.15
CA ILE A 118 -22.87 5.57 11.78
C ILE A 118 -22.56 6.23 10.43
N THR A 119 -21.50 7.00 10.37
CA THR A 119 -20.97 7.58 9.14
C THR A 119 -19.83 6.74 8.58
N GLU A 120 -19.38 7.01 7.35
CA GLU A 120 -18.18 6.45 6.77
C GLU A 120 -16.95 6.71 7.65
N ALA A 121 -16.83 7.94 8.20
CA ALA A 121 -15.74 8.33 9.09
C ALA A 121 -15.78 7.55 10.42
N ASP A 122 -16.96 7.36 11.01
CA ASP A 122 -17.11 6.54 12.24
C ASP A 122 -16.71 5.09 11.98
N ALA A 123 -17.07 4.55 10.81
CA ALA A 123 -16.70 3.19 10.44
C ALA A 123 -15.18 3.04 10.27
N ALA A 124 -14.51 4.00 9.62
CA ALA A 124 -13.06 4.05 9.51
C ALA A 124 -12.39 4.12 10.90
N ALA A 125 -12.79 5.10 11.72
CA ALA A 125 -12.24 5.30 13.06
C ALA A 125 -12.41 4.07 13.97
N TYR A 126 -13.54 3.36 13.86
CA TYR A 126 -13.76 2.14 14.63
C TYR A 126 -12.79 1.01 14.23
N LEU A 127 -12.56 0.82 12.93
CA LEU A 127 -11.59 -0.16 12.43
C LEU A 127 -10.16 0.19 12.84
N ASP A 128 -9.78 1.47 12.72
CA ASP A 128 -8.46 1.98 13.11
C ASP A 128 -8.21 1.76 14.60
N ASN A 129 -9.23 1.98 15.43
CA ASN A 129 -9.14 1.68 16.87
C ASN A 129 -8.95 0.20 17.15
N LEU A 130 -9.59 -0.70 16.38
CA LEU A 130 -9.37 -2.15 16.53
C LEU A 130 -7.93 -2.53 16.19
N ARG A 131 -7.33 -1.92 15.16
CA ARG A 131 -5.95 -2.14 14.75
C ARG A 131 -4.94 -1.60 15.75
N SER A 132 -5.17 -0.39 16.27
CA SER A 132 -4.26 0.24 17.24
C SER A 132 -4.12 -0.56 18.55
N ASN A 133 -5.07 -1.46 18.84
CA ASN A 133 -5.00 -2.37 19.96
C ASN A 133 -4.28 -3.71 19.66
N ILE A 134 -3.84 -3.93 18.42
CA ILE A 134 -3.03 -5.11 18.09
C ILE A 134 -1.61 -4.90 18.61
N LYS A 135 -1.04 -5.95 19.22
CA LYS A 135 0.34 -5.92 19.69
C LYS A 135 1.30 -5.54 18.54
N ASP A 136 2.30 -4.73 18.85
CA ASP A 136 3.32 -4.25 17.92
C ASP A 136 2.80 -3.31 16.82
N TYR A 137 1.62 -2.72 16.97
CA TYR A 137 1.10 -1.69 16.09
C TYR A 137 1.98 -0.44 16.14
N ILE A 138 2.25 0.15 14.98
CA ILE A 138 3.04 1.37 14.81
C ILE A 138 2.14 2.52 14.38
N GLU A 139 1.50 2.35 13.23
CA GLU A 139 0.63 3.35 12.59
C GLU A 139 -0.24 2.68 11.51
N LEU A 140 -1.12 3.41 10.88
CA LEU A 140 -1.81 2.95 9.67
C LEU A 140 -0.82 2.81 8.52
N SER A 141 -1.00 1.80 7.67
CA SER A 141 -0.20 1.66 6.44
C SER A 141 -0.58 2.69 5.38
N PHE A 142 -1.83 3.15 5.43
CA PHE A 142 -2.41 4.28 4.69
C PHE A 142 -3.71 4.71 5.38
N ASP A 143 -4.20 5.90 5.06
CA ASP A 143 -5.45 6.41 5.62
C ASP A 143 -6.62 5.50 5.22
N THR A 144 -7.39 5.02 6.19
CA THR A 144 -8.48 4.07 5.94
C THR A 144 -9.53 4.67 5.02
N ILE A 145 -9.79 3.99 3.92
CA ILE A 145 -10.85 4.32 2.97
C ILE A 145 -12.12 3.58 3.42
N SER A 146 -13.17 4.34 3.69
CA SER A 146 -14.49 3.82 4.01
C SER A 146 -15.50 4.53 3.11
N ALA A 147 -15.98 3.85 2.08
CA ALA A 147 -16.71 4.46 0.98
C ALA A 147 -18.05 3.75 0.73
N TYR A 148 -19.14 4.47 0.94
CA TYR A 148 -20.49 3.95 0.84
C TYR A 148 -21.06 4.22 -0.56
N ASN A 149 -21.59 3.17 -1.20
CA ASN A 149 -22.21 3.21 -2.53
C ASN A 149 -21.37 4.00 -3.56
N GLU A 150 -21.86 5.15 -4.05
CA GLU A 150 -21.23 5.97 -5.09
C GLU A 150 -19.85 6.52 -4.69
N ASN A 151 -19.60 6.75 -3.42
CA ASN A 151 -18.29 7.23 -2.95
C ASN A 151 -17.16 6.21 -3.24
N ALA A 152 -17.49 4.92 -3.35
CA ALA A 152 -16.56 3.87 -3.71
C ALA A 152 -16.04 3.96 -5.17
N ALA A 153 -16.60 4.83 -6.00
CA ALA A 153 -16.06 5.10 -7.33
C ALA A 153 -14.76 5.90 -7.32
N MET A 154 -14.43 6.53 -6.19
CA MET A 154 -13.17 7.27 -5.99
C MET A 154 -12.15 6.38 -5.29
N MET A 155 -11.06 6.02 -6.01
CA MET A 155 -10.05 5.06 -5.52
C MET A 155 -9.36 5.48 -4.21
N HIS A 156 -9.18 6.79 -4.01
CA HIS A 156 -8.56 7.34 -2.79
C HIS A 156 -9.56 8.25 -2.07
N TYR A 157 -10.80 7.78 -1.92
CA TYR A 157 -11.81 8.51 -1.16
C TYR A 157 -11.37 8.67 0.29
N HIS A 158 -11.52 9.87 0.81
CA HIS A 158 -11.29 10.17 2.21
C HIS A 158 -12.57 10.75 2.81
N ALA A 159 -13.13 10.01 3.76
CA ALA A 159 -14.28 10.45 4.53
C ALA A 159 -13.81 11.28 5.73
N ASP A 160 -14.29 12.50 5.85
CA ASP A 160 -14.06 13.38 6.99
C ASP A 160 -15.40 13.85 7.59
N GLU A 161 -15.33 14.65 8.64
CA GLU A 161 -16.52 15.17 9.35
C GLU A 161 -17.46 16.00 8.44
N THR A 162 -16.96 16.50 7.31
CA THR A 162 -17.71 17.42 6.43
C THR A 162 -18.38 16.72 5.26
N ASN A 163 -17.84 15.56 4.83
CA ASN A 163 -18.27 14.86 3.61
C ASN A 163 -18.75 13.42 3.83
N ALA A 164 -18.54 12.84 5.03
CA ALA A 164 -18.88 11.46 5.31
C ALA A 164 -20.37 11.17 5.19
N ALA A 165 -20.75 10.22 4.36
CA ALA A 165 -22.11 9.76 4.23
C ALA A 165 -22.56 8.97 5.47
N VAL A 166 -23.85 9.10 5.84
CA VAL A 166 -24.46 8.26 6.87
C VAL A 166 -24.77 6.89 6.26
N LEU A 167 -24.29 5.83 6.89
CA LEU A 167 -24.53 4.46 6.45
C LEU A 167 -25.98 4.05 6.72
N LYS A 168 -26.60 3.43 5.73
CA LYS A 168 -27.95 2.89 5.84
C LYS A 168 -27.92 1.36 5.76
N PRO A 169 -28.94 0.66 6.29
CA PRO A 169 -29.03 -0.80 6.19
C PRO A 169 -29.45 -1.26 4.79
N GLU A 170 -28.79 -0.74 3.75
CA GLU A 170 -28.96 -1.04 2.33
C GLU A 170 -27.65 -0.77 1.57
N GLY A 171 -27.51 -1.32 0.37
CA GLY A 171 -26.34 -1.07 -0.48
C GLY A 171 -25.06 -1.70 0.03
N MET A 172 -23.92 -1.12 -0.31
CA MET A 172 -22.59 -1.66 -0.04
C MET A 172 -21.65 -0.60 0.54
N LEU A 173 -20.79 -1.03 1.47
CA LEU A 173 -19.65 -0.28 1.96
C LEU A 173 -18.37 -0.95 1.48
N LEU A 174 -17.52 -0.22 0.76
CA LEU A 174 -16.15 -0.61 0.47
C LEU A 174 -15.28 -0.08 1.60
N VAL A 175 -14.47 -0.95 2.21
CA VAL A 175 -13.45 -0.58 3.20
C VAL A 175 -12.12 -1.10 2.73
N ASP A 176 -11.17 -0.18 2.54
CA ASP A 176 -9.78 -0.46 2.17
C ASP A 176 -8.87 0.13 3.24
N SER A 177 -8.03 -0.70 3.85
CA SER A 177 -7.38 -0.33 5.10
C SER A 177 -6.24 -1.28 5.46
N GLY A 178 -5.31 -0.80 6.25
CA GLY A 178 -4.20 -1.62 6.71
C GLY A 178 -3.40 -0.97 7.85
N GLY A 179 -2.45 -1.71 8.40
CA GLY A 179 -1.58 -1.23 9.47
C GLY A 179 -0.12 -1.58 9.25
N GLN A 180 0.73 -0.77 9.84
CA GLN A 180 2.16 -1.03 10.02
C GLN A 180 2.38 -1.63 11.40
N TYR A 181 3.05 -2.76 11.45
CA TYR A 181 3.38 -3.49 12.68
C TYR A 181 4.85 -3.89 12.64
N MET A 182 5.49 -4.12 13.79
CA MET A 182 6.85 -4.66 13.83
C MET A 182 6.97 -6.01 13.10
N ARG A 183 5.86 -6.73 12.96
CA ARG A 183 5.76 -7.99 12.22
C ARG A 183 5.42 -7.83 10.74
N GLY A 184 5.32 -6.63 10.21
CA GLY A 184 5.06 -6.37 8.78
C GLY A 184 3.91 -5.42 8.54
N THR A 185 3.50 -5.35 7.29
CA THR A 185 2.48 -4.44 6.77
C THR A 185 1.26 -5.21 6.32
N THR A 186 0.05 -4.69 6.59
CA THR A 186 -1.20 -5.24 6.07
C THR A 186 -1.87 -4.26 5.11
N ASP A 187 -2.65 -4.83 4.20
CA ASP A 187 -3.45 -4.12 3.19
C ASP A 187 -4.65 -5.03 2.85
N ILE A 188 -5.83 -4.64 3.31
CA ILE A 188 -7.03 -5.49 3.23
C ILE A 188 -8.22 -4.66 2.76
N THR A 189 -8.73 -5.00 1.59
CA THR A 189 -9.99 -4.43 1.06
C THR A 189 -11.15 -5.41 1.21
N ARG A 190 -12.30 -4.92 1.63
CA ARG A 190 -13.57 -5.67 1.63
C ARG A 190 -14.73 -4.78 1.21
N THR A 191 -15.57 -5.33 0.33
CA THR A 191 -16.88 -4.73 0.00
C THR A 191 -17.97 -5.49 0.74
N ILE A 192 -18.71 -4.79 1.58
CA ILE A 192 -19.62 -5.37 2.58
C ILE A 192 -21.05 -4.93 2.22
N ALA A 193 -21.94 -5.89 1.99
CA ALA A 193 -23.37 -5.59 1.87
C ALA A 193 -23.93 -5.21 3.25
N LEU A 194 -24.54 -4.02 3.35
CA LEU A 194 -25.14 -3.50 4.58
C LEU A 194 -26.61 -3.92 4.75
N GLY A 195 -27.24 -4.39 3.67
CA GLY A 195 -28.61 -4.85 3.63
C GLY A 195 -29.00 -5.28 2.21
N PRO A 196 -30.23 -5.02 1.75
CA PRO A 196 -30.63 -5.31 0.37
C PRO A 196 -29.72 -4.64 -0.65
N VAL A 197 -29.36 -5.38 -1.69
CA VAL A 197 -28.54 -4.93 -2.82
C VAL A 197 -29.25 -5.26 -4.13
N THR A 198 -29.03 -4.44 -5.17
CA THR A 198 -29.63 -4.66 -6.48
C THR A 198 -29.02 -5.87 -7.19
N ASP A 199 -29.70 -6.40 -8.21
CA ASP A 199 -29.15 -7.49 -9.02
C ASP A 199 -27.94 -7.03 -9.85
N GLU A 200 -27.87 -5.76 -10.19
CA GLU A 200 -26.72 -5.15 -10.83
C GLU A 200 -25.48 -5.15 -9.90
N MET A 201 -25.65 -4.74 -8.64
CA MET A 201 -24.58 -4.81 -7.64
C MET A 201 -24.09 -6.25 -7.45
N LYS A 202 -25.01 -7.22 -7.34
CA LYS A 202 -24.64 -8.64 -7.25
C LYS A 202 -23.84 -9.11 -8.47
N LYS A 203 -24.27 -8.70 -9.66
CA LYS A 203 -23.62 -9.04 -10.91
C LYS A 203 -22.15 -8.55 -10.91
N TYR A 204 -21.92 -7.25 -10.68
CA TYR A 204 -20.57 -6.69 -10.72
C TYR A 204 -19.68 -7.17 -9.57
N TYR A 205 -20.23 -7.31 -8.37
CA TYR A 205 -19.52 -7.93 -7.25
C TYR A 205 -19.04 -9.34 -7.62
N THR A 206 -19.92 -10.17 -8.23
CA THR A 206 -19.60 -11.53 -8.63
C THR A 206 -18.53 -11.56 -9.74
N LEU A 207 -18.61 -10.67 -10.73
CA LEU A 207 -17.63 -10.59 -11.82
C LEU A 207 -16.26 -10.17 -11.29
N THR A 208 -16.21 -9.20 -10.39
CA THR A 208 -14.98 -8.76 -9.73
C THR A 208 -14.36 -9.91 -8.89
N LEU A 209 -15.19 -10.60 -8.11
CA LEU A 209 -14.75 -11.76 -7.33
C LEU A 209 -14.22 -12.89 -8.23
N LYS A 210 -14.88 -13.16 -9.35
CA LYS A 210 -14.38 -14.15 -10.34
C LYS A 210 -13.02 -13.74 -10.91
N GLY A 211 -12.83 -12.48 -11.24
CA GLY A 211 -11.55 -11.96 -11.73
C GLY A 211 -10.46 -12.11 -10.68
N MET A 212 -10.71 -11.69 -9.45
CA MET A 212 -9.78 -11.82 -8.33
C MET A 212 -9.39 -13.29 -8.09
N LEU A 213 -10.35 -14.19 -8.03
CA LEU A 213 -10.10 -15.62 -7.81
C LEU A 213 -9.37 -16.27 -9.00
N SER A 214 -9.66 -15.84 -10.25
CA SER A 214 -8.96 -16.32 -11.42
C SER A 214 -7.48 -15.96 -11.37
N LEU A 215 -7.16 -14.73 -11.01
CA LEU A 215 -5.78 -14.28 -10.85
C LEU A 215 -5.10 -14.97 -9.65
N ALA A 216 -5.75 -15.02 -8.48
CA ALA A 216 -5.19 -15.61 -7.27
C ALA A 216 -4.87 -17.11 -7.41
N ASN A 217 -5.64 -17.84 -8.22
CA ASN A 217 -5.42 -19.27 -8.48
C ASN A 217 -4.59 -19.55 -9.75
N ALA A 218 -4.10 -18.51 -10.43
CA ALA A 218 -3.35 -18.66 -11.67
C ALA A 218 -2.05 -19.44 -11.44
N LYS A 219 -1.79 -20.39 -12.33
CA LYS A 219 -0.48 -21.04 -12.46
C LYS A 219 0.18 -20.53 -13.73
N PHE A 220 1.41 -20.08 -13.61
CA PHE A 220 2.14 -19.48 -14.74
C PHE A 220 3.60 -19.89 -14.73
N LEU A 221 4.25 -19.79 -15.89
CA LEU A 221 5.64 -20.15 -16.03
C LEU A 221 6.57 -19.07 -15.49
N LYS A 222 7.73 -19.46 -15.00
CA LYS A 222 8.81 -18.52 -14.62
C LYS A 222 9.14 -17.61 -15.81
N GLY A 223 9.19 -16.31 -15.56
CA GLY A 223 9.41 -15.29 -16.60
C GLY A 223 8.11 -14.70 -17.17
N CYS A 224 6.94 -15.24 -16.80
CA CYS A 224 5.68 -14.55 -17.07
C CYS A 224 5.63 -13.26 -16.24
N ASN A 225 5.16 -12.18 -16.83
CA ASN A 225 5.03 -10.89 -16.15
C ASN A 225 3.57 -10.55 -15.81
N GLY A 226 3.39 -9.58 -14.97
CA GLY A 226 2.07 -9.15 -14.52
C GLY A 226 1.15 -8.61 -15.62
N PHE A 227 1.70 -8.04 -16.70
CA PHE A 227 0.91 -7.63 -17.87
C PHE A 227 0.15 -8.80 -18.49
N SER A 228 0.80 -9.96 -18.58
CA SER A 228 0.16 -11.17 -19.12
C SER A 228 -0.89 -11.74 -18.16
N LEU A 229 -0.73 -11.53 -16.85
CA LEU A 229 -1.63 -12.04 -15.83
C LEU A 229 -2.83 -11.14 -15.58
N ASP A 230 -2.72 -9.84 -15.84
CA ASP A 230 -3.76 -8.83 -15.60
C ASP A 230 -5.10 -9.17 -16.26
N ILE A 231 -5.04 -9.77 -17.46
CA ILE A 231 -6.23 -10.20 -18.19
C ILE A 231 -7.09 -11.20 -17.40
N LEU A 232 -6.50 -12.01 -16.52
CA LEU A 232 -7.25 -12.99 -15.73
C LEU A 232 -8.22 -12.31 -14.77
N ALA A 233 -7.84 -11.13 -14.26
CA ALA A 233 -8.69 -10.33 -13.41
C ALA A 233 -9.73 -9.53 -14.20
N ARG A 234 -9.38 -9.00 -15.39
CA ARG A 234 -10.26 -8.13 -16.21
C ARG A 234 -11.25 -8.89 -17.08
N ALA A 235 -10.90 -10.07 -17.55
CA ALA A 235 -11.71 -10.81 -18.52
C ALA A 235 -13.18 -11.01 -18.11
N PRO A 236 -13.54 -11.32 -16.86
CA PRO A 236 -14.95 -11.43 -16.48
C PRO A 236 -15.76 -10.14 -16.68
N LEU A 237 -15.14 -8.97 -16.48
CA LEU A 237 -15.76 -7.67 -16.70
C LEU A 237 -15.78 -7.31 -18.19
N TRP A 238 -14.69 -7.54 -18.92
CA TRP A 238 -14.62 -7.27 -20.36
C TRP A 238 -15.66 -8.07 -21.16
N ASN A 239 -15.98 -9.29 -20.73
CA ASN A 239 -17.01 -10.12 -21.35
C ASN A 239 -18.43 -9.51 -21.29
N VAL A 240 -18.63 -8.51 -20.44
CA VAL A 240 -19.90 -7.77 -20.35
C VAL A 240 -19.73 -6.29 -20.73
N GLY A 241 -18.63 -5.92 -21.39
CA GLY A 241 -18.37 -4.56 -21.86
C GLY A 241 -17.98 -3.58 -20.74
N MET A 242 -17.54 -4.08 -19.60
CA MET A 242 -17.13 -3.27 -18.44
C MET A 242 -15.63 -3.41 -18.16
N ASP A 243 -15.06 -2.41 -17.49
CA ASP A 243 -13.67 -2.43 -17.01
C ASP A 243 -13.55 -1.59 -15.74
N TYR A 244 -12.45 -1.77 -15.01
CA TYR A 244 -12.02 -0.87 -13.95
C TYR A 244 -10.75 -0.11 -14.36
N ARG A 245 -10.66 1.17 -13.98
CA ARG A 245 -9.60 2.09 -14.42
C ARG A 245 -8.50 2.27 -13.36
N CYS A 246 -8.19 1.22 -12.63
CA CYS A 246 -7.13 1.21 -11.63
C CYS A 246 -6.16 0.05 -11.87
N GLY A 247 -5.06 0.01 -11.11
CA GLY A 247 -4.17 -1.14 -11.07
C GLY A 247 -4.88 -2.37 -10.51
N THR A 248 -4.51 -3.55 -11.01
CA THR A 248 -5.13 -4.81 -10.57
C THR A 248 -4.61 -5.26 -9.21
N GLY A 249 -3.36 -4.95 -8.90
CA GLY A 249 -2.77 -5.34 -7.63
C GLY A 249 -1.29 -5.02 -7.56
N HIS A 250 -0.71 -5.34 -6.42
CA HIS A 250 0.69 -5.06 -6.09
C HIS A 250 1.21 -6.05 -5.04
N GLY A 251 2.53 -6.12 -4.88
CA GLY A 251 3.14 -6.78 -3.75
C GLY A 251 2.94 -5.97 -2.48
N ILE A 252 2.95 -6.64 -1.32
CA ILE A 252 2.88 -5.97 -0.04
C ILE A 252 4.29 -5.72 0.51
N GLY A 253 4.55 -4.51 1.01
CA GLY A 253 5.77 -4.14 1.67
C GLY A 253 5.93 -4.82 3.04
N TYR A 254 7.10 -4.63 3.63
CA TYR A 254 7.39 -5.00 5.02
C TYR A 254 7.94 -3.78 5.72
N LEU A 255 7.09 -3.07 6.45
CA LEU A 255 7.34 -1.68 6.90
C LEU A 255 7.60 -0.73 5.71
N LEU A 256 7.71 0.58 5.91
CA LEU A 256 7.80 1.59 4.85
C LEU A 256 6.54 1.60 3.96
N ASN A 257 6.68 1.47 2.64
CA ASN A 257 5.57 1.56 1.71
C ASN A 257 4.73 0.29 1.69
N VAL A 258 3.40 0.45 1.72
CA VAL A 258 2.47 -0.66 1.55
C VAL A 258 2.54 -1.24 0.13
N HIS A 259 2.61 -0.38 -0.88
CA HIS A 259 2.77 -0.79 -2.28
C HIS A 259 4.22 -1.16 -2.58
N GLU A 260 4.43 -2.39 -2.99
CA GLU A 260 5.71 -2.89 -3.42
C GLU A 260 5.54 -3.67 -4.70
N LEU A 261 6.22 -3.27 -5.78
CA LEU A 261 6.07 -3.85 -7.12
C LEU A 261 4.60 -4.00 -7.55
N SER A 262 4.07 -3.08 -8.34
CA SER A 262 2.75 -3.28 -8.94
C SER A 262 2.76 -4.51 -9.87
N LEU A 263 1.61 -5.13 -10.09
CA LEU A 263 1.48 -6.32 -10.93
C LEU A 263 2.14 -6.14 -12.32
N ILE A 264 2.14 -4.93 -12.86
CA ILE A 264 2.79 -4.62 -14.13
C ILE A 264 4.32 -4.52 -14.07
N HIS A 265 4.93 -4.56 -12.87
CA HIS A 265 6.37 -4.54 -12.66
C HIS A 265 6.94 -5.90 -12.20
N ILE A 266 6.06 -6.86 -11.97
CA ILE A 266 6.45 -8.22 -11.55
C ILE A 266 6.82 -9.07 -12.74
#